data_b62e0e13bda94a9d8b24f3385c837979
#
_entry.id   b62e0e13bda94a9d8b24f3385c837979
#
_cell.length_a   1.000
_cell.length_b   1.000
_cell.length_c   1.000
_cell.angle_alpha   90.00
_cell.angle_beta   90.00
_cell.angle_gamma   90.00
#
_symmetry.space_group_name_H-M   'P 1'
#
loop_
_entity.id
_entity.type
_entity.pdbx_description
1 polymer ?
#
loop_
_entity_poly.entity_id
_entity_poly.type
_entity_poly.pdbx_seq_one_letter_code
_entity_poly.pdbx_strand_id
1 'polypeptide(L)'
;MNLQKSGFHGFYLPDAGIALDGPLPDGGDAVFISHAHADHAPRNRDAEVYASAATAALIRARGHKGPVNEISFTETVSFPRADVTLYPAGHILGSAMIHIVSDSGSMLYTGDCRTPPSPTSEGFELPDAPVDHLVIEATFGLPIYKWAPHEQLFAQIRDFARNALNDGATPVLLCYNLGKAQEVMHALADAGPEMAVQIHGAGAPLCRVYQSFGINLGRWEPYRKSSLPGKALITPASTADTAMVQNIRNARIAYVSGWASLEARASQLLADALIPLSDHLDFFELLDTCRKCNPGHVYLTHSPNPDVALHFLEQEGFSCSSLDLEMIDDG
;
A
#
# COMPACT_ATOMS: atom_id res chain seq x y z
N MET A 1 6.11 20.26 16.40
CA MET A 1 4.67 20.01 16.16
C MET A 1 4.11 19.01 17.18
N ASN A 2 2.90 19.22 17.66
CA ASN A 2 2.21 18.26 18.53
C ASN A 2 1.45 17.26 17.66
N LEU A 3 1.73 15.95 17.81
CA LEU A 3 1.07 14.87 17.08
C LEU A 3 0.16 14.09 18.03
N GLN A 4 -1.11 13.98 17.70
CA GLN A 4 -2.13 13.29 18.50
C GLN A 4 -2.76 12.17 17.70
N LYS A 5 -3.11 11.05 18.34
CA LYS A 5 -3.87 9.97 17.71
C LYS A 5 -5.29 10.45 17.39
N SER A 6 -5.77 10.17 16.18
CA SER A 6 -7.13 10.47 15.74
C SER A 6 -7.79 9.25 15.12
N GLY A 7 -8.79 8.69 15.81
CA GLY A 7 -9.40 7.43 15.41
C GLY A 7 -8.50 6.22 15.68
N PHE A 8 -8.58 5.19 14.82
CA PHE A 8 -7.84 3.93 15.02
C PHE A 8 -6.42 3.98 14.44
N HIS A 9 -6.25 4.57 13.25
CA HIS A 9 -4.98 4.54 12.51
C HIS A 9 -4.50 5.95 12.14
N GLY A 10 -5.33 6.96 12.32
CA GLY A 10 -5.04 8.32 11.92
C GLY A 10 -4.40 9.17 13.01
N PHE A 11 -3.93 10.33 12.58
CA PHE A 11 -3.31 11.34 13.41
C PHE A 11 -3.99 12.71 13.26
N TYR A 12 -3.78 13.56 14.23
CA TYR A 12 -4.20 14.96 14.18
C TYR A 12 -3.08 15.85 14.68
N LEU A 13 -2.84 16.93 13.95
CA LEU A 13 -1.89 17.99 14.30
C LEU A 13 -2.66 19.24 14.70
N PRO A 14 -2.91 19.47 16.00
CA PRO A 14 -3.67 20.64 16.47
C PRO A 14 -3.08 21.97 16.02
N ASP A 15 -1.75 22.08 16.02
CA ASP A 15 -1.03 23.30 15.64
C ASP A 15 -1.23 23.64 14.15
N ALA A 16 -1.39 22.64 13.31
CA ALA A 16 -1.64 22.77 11.88
C ALA A 16 -3.13 22.71 11.50
N GLY A 17 -3.98 22.17 12.37
CA GLY A 17 -5.39 21.90 12.08
C GLY A 17 -5.66 20.76 11.11
N ILE A 18 -4.68 19.90 10.88
CA ILE A 18 -4.73 18.86 9.86
C ILE A 18 -4.89 17.46 10.49
N ALA A 19 -5.84 16.70 10.00
CA ALA A 19 -5.99 15.28 10.29
C ALA A 19 -5.44 14.45 9.12
N LEU A 20 -4.79 13.33 9.46
CA LEU A 20 -4.13 12.40 8.54
C LEU A 20 -4.75 11.01 8.72
N ASP A 21 -5.37 10.45 7.68
CA ASP A 21 -5.98 9.11 7.65
C ASP A 21 -6.96 8.83 8.82
N GLY A 22 -7.51 9.89 9.40
CA GLY A 22 -8.37 9.82 10.56
C GLY A 22 -9.53 10.82 10.53
N PRO A 23 -10.43 10.76 11.52
CA PRO A 23 -11.49 11.74 11.61
C PRO A 23 -10.95 13.12 11.96
N LEU A 24 -11.62 14.16 11.46
CA LEU A 24 -11.32 15.55 11.81
C LEU A 24 -11.93 15.87 13.18
N PRO A 25 -11.11 16.25 14.18
CA PRO A 25 -11.62 16.76 15.44
C PRO A 25 -12.30 18.14 15.30
N ASP A 26 -13.13 18.50 16.28
CA ASP A 26 -13.75 19.82 16.31
C ASP A 26 -12.70 20.94 16.26
N GLY A 27 -12.92 21.90 15.37
CA GLY A 27 -12.00 23.01 15.14
C GLY A 27 -10.78 22.67 14.27
N GLY A 28 -10.72 21.48 13.66
CA GLY A 28 -9.77 21.18 12.62
C GLY A 28 -10.12 21.82 11.27
N ASP A 29 -9.14 21.93 10.37
CA ASP A 29 -9.29 22.61 9.08
C ASP A 29 -9.50 21.62 7.92
N ALA A 30 -8.77 20.49 7.89
CA ALA A 30 -8.85 19.53 6.78
C ALA A 30 -8.46 18.10 7.20
N VAL A 31 -8.97 17.13 6.42
CA VAL A 31 -8.56 15.70 6.48
C VAL A 31 -7.84 15.34 5.20
N PHE A 32 -6.64 14.82 5.32
CA PHE A 32 -5.86 14.27 4.22
C PHE A 32 -5.83 12.75 4.27
N ILE A 33 -6.01 12.12 3.11
CA ILE A 33 -5.93 10.67 2.94
C ILE A 33 -4.67 10.34 2.16
N SER A 34 -3.77 9.58 2.79
CA SER A 34 -2.52 9.15 2.17
C SER A 34 -2.75 8.20 1.00
N HIS A 35 -3.59 7.20 1.20
CA HIS A 35 -3.92 6.22 0.16
C HIS A 35 -5.25 5.49 0.42
N ALA A 36 -5.66 4.61 -0.51
CA ALA A 36 -7.02 4.08 -0.53
C ALA A 36 -7.19 2.72 0.18
N HIS A 37 -6.25 2.22 0.98
CA HIS A 37 -6.45 1.03 1.80
C HIS A 37 -7.50 1.28 2.90
N ALA A 38 -8.09 0.22 3.44
CA ALA A 38 -9.27 0.34 4.30
C ALA A 38 -8.97 0.97 5.66
N ASP A 39 -7.79 0.79 6.18
CA ASP A 39 -7.27 1.33 7.43
C ASP A 39 -6.89 2.81 7.34
N HIS A 40 -6.58 3.31 6.15
CA HIS A 40 -6.28 4.72 5.87
C HIS A 40 -7.48 5.50 5.29
N ALA A 41 -8.40 4.80 4.62
CA ALA A 41 -9.58 5.44 4.04
C ALA A 41 -10.59 5.89 5.11
N PRO A 42 -11.34 7.01 4.89
CA PRO A 42 -12.26 7.53 5.88
C PRO A 42 -13.40 6.53 6.16
N ARG A 43 -13.60 6.18 7.44
CA ARG A 43 -14.74 5.33 7.87
C ARG A 43 -16.07 6.03 7.64
N ASN A 44 -16.14 7.35 7.85
CA ASN A 44 -17.28 8.16 7.43
C ASN A 44 -17.20 8.40 5.93
N ARG A 45 -18.04 7.69 5.18
CA ARG A 45 -18.06 7.75 3.71
C ARG A 45 -18.62 9.07 3.15
N ASP A 46 -19.18 9.91 3.98
CA ASP A 46 -19.71 11.23 3.60
C ASP A 46 -18.78 12.38 4.03
N ALA A 47 -17.62 12.07 4.65
CA ALA A 47 -16.64 13.06 5.07
C ALA A 47 -16.04 13.81 3.86
N GLU A 48 -15.78 15.10 4.05
CA GLU A 48 -14.96 15.86 3.11
C GLU A 48 -13.48 15.56 3.36
N VAL A 49 -12.73 15.23 2.30
CA VAL A 49 -11.32 14.86 2.40
C VAL A 49 -10.51 15.46 1.25
N TYR A 50 -9.18 15.48 1.44
CA TYR A 50 -8.18 15.87 0.46
C TYR A 50 -7.31 14.67 0.12
N ALA A 51 -7.03 14.42 -1.16
CA ALA A 51 -6.24 13.29 -1.62
C ALA A 51 -5.69 13.52 -3.03
N SER A 52 -4.76 12.67 -3.47
CA SER A 52 -4.38 12.61 -4.89
C SER A 52 -5.56 12.20 -5.77
N ALA A 53 -5.53 12.54 -7.05
CA ALA A 53 -6.61 12.20 -8.00
C ALA A 53 -6.86 10.68 -8.07
N ALA A 54 -5.81 9.86 -8.04
CA ALA A 54 -5.96 8.41 -8.09
C ALA A 54 -6.49 7.84 -6.78
N THR A 55 -6.02 8.30 -5.61
CA THR A 55 -6.61 7.95 -4.31
C THR A 55 -8.08 8.35 -4.25
N ALA A 56 -8.45 9.54 -4.73
CA ALA A 56 -9.85 9.99 -4.83
C ALA A 56 -10.71 9.01 -5.66
N ALA A 57 -10.22 8.61 -6.84
CA ALA A 57 -10.92 7.65 -7.69
C ALA A 57 -11.08 6.27 -7.01
N LEU A 58 -10.05 5.79 -6.31
CA LEU A 58 -10.05 4.52 -5.62
C LEU A 58 -10.99 4.51 -4.41
N ILE A 59 -11.00 5.55 -3.55
CA ILE A 59 -11.95 5.62 -2.42
C ILE A 59 -13.39 5.73 -2.91
N ARG A 60 -13.65 6.47 -4.00
CA ARG A 60 -14.98 6.52 -4.64
C ARG A 60 -15.39 5.13 -5.16
N ALA A 61 -14.47 4.39 -5.80
CA ALA A 61 -14.73 3.00 -6.24
C ALA A 61 -15.02 2.05 -5.07
N ARG A 62 -14.51 2.35 -3.86
CA ARG A 62 -14.78 1.65 -2.60
C ARG A 62 -16.03 2.17 -1.87
N GLY A 63 -16.73 3.14 -2.44
CA GLY A 63 -18.04 3.61 -1.95
C GLY A 63 -18.00 4.87 -1.09
N HIS A 64 -16.92 5.65 -1.13
CA HIS A 64 -16.91 7.01 -0.57
C HIS A 64 -17.85 7.91 -1.38
N LYS A 65 -18.62 8.76 -0.70
CA LYS A 65 -19.66 9.60 -1.30
C LYS A 65 -19.47 11.09 -1.02
N GLY A 66 -18.69 11.42 0.02
CA GLY A 66 -18.38 12.78 0.40
C GLY A 66 -17.55 13.53 -0.63
N PRO A 67 -17.41 14.84 -0.48
CA PRO A 67 -16.53 15.65 -1.31
C PRO A 67 -15.08 15.15 -1.19
N VAL A 68 -14.38 15.04 -2.32
CA VAL A 68 -12.94 14.79 -2.35
C VAL A 68 -12.28 15.92 -3.13
N ASN A 69 -11.48 16.70 -2.43
CA ASN A 69 -10.66 17.76 -3.00
C ASN A 69 -9.37 17.14 -3.54
N GLU A 70 -9.27 17.06 -4.86
CA GLU A 70 -8.12 16.45 -5.53
C GLU A 70 -6.96 17.43 -5.59
N ILE A 71 -5.77 16.98 -5.14
CA ILE A 71 -4.53 17.76 -5.15
C ILE A 71 -3.50 17.01 -6.00
N SER A 72 -2.82 17.76 -6.89
CA SER A 72 -1.71 17.23 -7.68
C SER A 72 -0.47 17.03 -6.79
N PHE A 73 0.36 16.05 -7.12
CA PHE A 73 1.66 15.94 -6.48
C PHE A 73 2.48 17.21 -6.71
N THR A 74 3.22 17.61 -5.68
CA THR A 74 4.03 18.84 -5.60
C THR A 74 3.24 20.15 -5.62
N GLU A 75 1.91 20.09 -5.69
CA GLU A 75 1.05 21.25 -5.51
C GLU A 75 0.85 21.54 -4.02
N THR A 76 1.06 22.80 -3.61
CA THR A 76 0.85 23.24 -2.23
C THR A 76 -0.51 23.89 -2.07
N VAL A 77 -1.27 23.44 -1.07
CA VAL A 77 -2.55 24.03 -0.68
C VAL A 77 -2.41 24.68 0.69
N SER A 78 -2.83 25.96 0.80
CA SER A 78 -2.74 26.72 2.05
C SER A 78 -4.04 26.62 2.85
N PHE A 79 -3.89 26.35 4.16
CA PHE A 79 -4.92 26.35 5.18
C PHE A 79 -4.64 27.46 6.20
N PRO A 80 -5.59 27.84 7.08
CA PRO A 80 -5.39 28.92 8.03
C PRO A 80 -4.16 28.78 8.93
N ARG A 81 -3.70 27.53 9.20
CA ARG A 81 -2.62 27.21 10.13
C ARG A 81 -1.44 26.48 9.50
N ALA A 82 -1.54 26.04 8.25
CA ALA A 82 -0.49 25.27 7.60
C ALA A 82 -0.59 25.30 6.09
N ASP A 83 0.55 25.10 5.43
CA ASP A 83 0.65 24.74 4.03
C ASP A 83 0.86 23.22 3.90
N VAL A 84 0.16 22.57 2.97
CA VAL A 84 0.22 21.12 2.77
C VAL A 84 0.56 20.80 1.31
N THR A 85 1.55 19.92 1.13
CA THR A 85 2.01 19.46 -0.19
C THR A 85 2.02 17.93 -0.22
N LEU A 86 1.52 17.33 -1.30
CA LEU A 86 1.57 15.88 -1.49
C LEU A 86 2.79 15.49 -2.32
N TYR A 87 3.48 14.42 -1.91
CA TYR A 87 4.57 13.78 -2.65
C TYR A 87 4.24 12.31 -2.90
N PRO A 88 4.66 11.70 -4.02
CA PRO A 88 4.38 10.29 -4.28
C PRO A 88 5.05 9.39 -3.23
N ALA A 89 4.31 8.45 -2.67
CA ALA A 89 4.79 7.52 -1.65
C ALA A 89 5.25 6.15 -2.20
N GLY A 90 4.93 5.82 -3.46
CA GLY A 90 5.38 4.60 -4.14
C GLY A 90 4.68 3.31 -3.73
N HIS A 91 3.78 3.33 -2.74
CA HIS A 91 3.09 2.17 -2.21
C HIS A 91 2.08 1.58 -3.23
N ILE A 92 0.97 2.26 -3.46
CA ILE A 92 -0.03 1.92 -4.48
C ILE A 92 -0.32 3.13 -5.37
N LEU A 93 -1.08 2.95 -6.43
CA LEU A 93 -1.52 4.05 -7.30
C LEU A 93 -2.16 5.18 -6.49
N GLY A 94 -1.63 6.38 -6.62
CA GLY A 94 -2.08 7.59 -5.94
C GLY A 94 -1.63 7.73 -4.49
N SER A 95 -0.88 6.78 -3.92
CA SER A 95 -0.35 6.91 -2.56
C SER A 95 0.52 8.14 -2.41
N ALA A 96 0.28 8.90 -1.35
CA ALA A 96 0.89 10.20 -1.11
C ALA A 96 1.53 10.28 0.27
N MET A 97 2.76 10.75 0.32
CA MET A 97 3.31 11.37 1.53
C MET A 97 2.73 12.78 1.67
N ILE A 98 2.45 13.19 2.89
CA ILE A 98 1.82 14.47 3.20
C ILE A 98 2.84 15.32 3.97
N HIS A 99 3.35 16.35 3.30
CA HIS A 99 4.28 17.31 3.90
C HIS A 99 3.49 18.52 4.39
N ILE A 100 3.62 18.83 5.68
CA ILE A 100 2.89 19.88 6.37
C ILE A 100 3.91 20.87 6.92
N VAL A 101 3.73 22.15 6.63
CA VAL A 101 4.54 23.25 7.13
C VAL A 101 3.65 24.23 7.87
N SER A 102 3.98 24.56 9.12
CA SER A 102 3.28 25.55 9.96
C SER A 102 4.27 26.40 10.73
N ASP A 103 3.79 27.38 11.50
CA ASP A 103 4.62 28.17 12.41
C ASP A 103 5.35 27.33 13.47
N SER A 104 4.84 26.11 13.75
CA SER A 104 5.42 25.17 14.74
C SER A 104 6.49 24.24 14.15
N GLY A 105 6.87 24.40 12.88
CA GLY A 105 7.81 23.53 12.17
C GLY A 105 7.19 22.75 11.03
N SER A 106 7.90 21.72 10.56
CA SER A 106 7.50 20.87 9.45
C SER A 106 7.33 19.39 9.83
N MET A 107 6.41 18.69 9.17
CA MET A 107 6.20 17.26 9.34
C MET A 107 5.97 16.59 7.99
N LEU A 108 6.63 15.45 7.78
CA LEU A 108 6.35 14.53 6.68
C LEU A 108 5.70 13.27 7.23
N TYR A 109 4.45 13.00 6.84
CA TYR A 109 3.77 11.75 7.08
C TYR A 109 3.83 10.90 5.83
N THR A 110 4.43 9.71 5.90
CA THR A 110 4.59 8.87 4.70
C THR A 110 3.33 8.11 4.30
N GLY A 111 2.37 7.92 5.23
CA GLY A 111 1.44 6.82 5.07
C GLY A 111 2.23 5.52 4.89
N ASP A 112 1.71 4.59 4.13
CA ASP A 112 2.48 3.45 3.65
C ASP A 112 3.30 3.85 2.43
N CYS A 113 4.54 3.41 2.36
CA CYS A 113 5.46 3.86 1.33
C CYS A 113 6.42 2.78 0.87
N ARG A 114 7.00 3.01 -0.33
CA ARG A 114 7.98 2.12 -0.94
C ARG A 114 8.93 2.88 -1.85
N THR A 115 10.24 2.68 -1.70
CA THR A 115 11.25 3.43 -2.45
C THR A 115 11.56 2.87 -3.85
N PRO A 116 11.65 1.55 -4.09
CA PRO A 116 11.87 1.05 -5.44
C PRO A 116 10.66 1.35 -6.34
N PRO A 117 10.90 1.82 -7.58
CA PRO A 117 9.81 2.11 -8.51
C PRO A 117 8.93 0.90 -8.77
N SER A 118 7.61 1.09 -8.78
CA SER A 118 6.63 0.12 -9.25
C SER A 118 6.00 0.59 -10.56
N PRO A 119 5.79 -0.31 -11.55
CA PRO A 119 5.13 0.07 -12.79
C PRO A 119 3.63 0.39 -12.62
N THR A 120 3.10 0.23 -11.42
CA THR A 120 1.69 0.41 -11.08
C THR A 120 1.43 1.54 -10.10
N SER A 121 2.45 2.34 -9.76
CA SER A 121 2.35 3.55 -8.93
C SER A 121 3.25 4.67 -9.48
N GLU A 122 3.12 5.87 -8.93
CA GLU A 122 3.87 7.06 -9.38
C GLU A 122 5.34 7.06 -8.95
N GLY A 123 5.75 6.11 -8.09
CA GLY A 123 7.08 6.06 -7.50
C GLY A 123 7.16 6.79 -6.15
N PHE A 124 8.38 7.00 -5.65
CA PHE A 124 8.65 7.60 -4.35
C PHE A 124 9.54 8.84 -4.52
N GLU A 125 9.13 9.98 -3.96
CA GLU A 125 9.85 11.24 -4.06
C GLU A 125 9.80 12.01 -2.74
N LEU A 126 10.95 12.17 -2.08
CA LEU A 126 11.05 12.97 -0.85
C LEU A 126 10.99 14.47 -1.19
N PRO A 127 10.43 15.32 -0.29
CA PRO A 127 10.51 16.77 -0.45
C PRO A 127 11.97 17.25 -0.39
N ASP A 128 12.31 18.26 -1.20
CA ASP A 128 13.60 18.95 -1.11
C ASP A 128 13.69 19.86 0.15
N ALA A 129 12.53 20.20 0.73
CA ALA A 129 12.45 21.03 1.91
C ALA A 129 12.86 20.27 3.18
N PRO A 130 13.47 20.95 4.18
CA PRO A 130 13.78 20.34 5.46
C PRO A 130 12.54 19.75 6.15
N VAL A 131 12.74 18.62 6.84
CA VAL A 131 11.71 17.93 7.61
C VAL A 131 12.13 17.88 9.08
N ASP A 132 11.38 18.56 9.96
CA ASP A 132 11.67 18.51 11.41
C ASP A 132 11.18 17.19 12.03
N HIS A 133 10.04 16.70 11.57
CA HIS A 133 9.40 15.48 12.08
C HIS A 133 9.02 14.53 10.93
N LEU A 134 9.54 13.32 10.94
CA LEU A 134 9.18 12.25 10.00
C LEU A 134 8.30 11.22 10.71
N VAL A 135 7.08 11.00 10.22
CA VAL A 135 6.22 9.89 10.63
C VAL A 135 6.27 8.85 9.51
N ILE A 136 6.87 7.69 9.79
CA ILE A 136 7.15 6.68 8.77
C ILE A 136 6.69 5.29 9.23
N GLU A 137 6.14 4.52 8.29
CA GLU A 137 5.78 3.13 8.54
C GLU A 137 6.99 2.24 8.76
N ALA A 138 6.82 1.17 9.54
CA ALA A 138 7.82 0.13 9.76
C ALA A 138 7.18 -1.27 9.79
N THR A 139 6.27 -1.54 8.87
CA THR A 139 5.54 -2.81 8.72
C THR A 139 6.51 -4.00 8.63
N PHE A 140 7.57 -3.83 7.86
CA PHE A 140 8.67 -4.79 7.73
C PHE A 140 9.99 -4.24 8.31
N GLY A 141 9.91 -3.55 9.46
CA GLY A 141 11.02 -2.91 10.16
C GLY A 141 11.98 -3.86 10.88
N LEU A 142 12.10 -5.13 10.46
CA LEU A 142 13.05 -6.09 11.01
C LEU A 142 14.13 -6.47 9.99
N PRO A 143 15.41 -6.69 10.41
CA PRO A 143 16.52 -7.00 9.51
C PRO A 143 16.36 -8.27 8.66
N ILE A 144 15.41 -9.15 9.02
CA ILE A 144 15.10 -10.36 8.25
C ILE A 144 14.36 -10.03 6.94
N TYR A 145 13.73 -8.85 6.84
CA TYR A 145 13.05 -8.42 5.64
C TYR A 145 14.01 -7.65 4.75
N LYS A 146 14.24 -8.22 3.58
CA LYS A 146 15.00 -7.62 2.49
C LYS A 146 14.39 -8.07 1.18
N TRP A 147 13.90 -7.11 0.40
CA TRP A 147 13.22 -7.44 -0.84
C TRP A 147 14.17 -7.75 -1.98
N ALA A 148 13.84 -8.79 -2.73
CA ALA A 148 14.48 -9.03 -4.02
C ALA A 148 14.02 -7.96 -5.04
N PRO A 149 14.83 -7.70 -6.10
CA PRO A 149 14.40 -6.81 -7.16
C PRO A 149 13.05 -7.21 -7.77
N HIS A 150 12.20 -6.25 -8.08
CA HIS A 150 10.86 -6.45 -8.63
C HIS A 150 10.84 -7.39 -9.84
N GLU A 151 11.76 -7.20 -10.81
CA GLU A 151 11.78 -8.00 -12.02
C GLU A 151 12.02 -9.49 -11.72
N GLN A 152 12.81 -9.80 -10.68
CA GLN A 152 12.99 -11.18 -10.25
C GLN A 152 11.69 -11.77 -9.69
N LEU A 153 10.94 -11.02 -8.90
CA LEU A 153 9.67 -11.45 -8.33
C LEU A 153 8.57 -11.54 -9.40
N PHE A 154 8.55 -10.61 -10.34
CA PHE A 154 7.65 -10.66 -11.50
C PHE A 154 7.94 -11.87 -12.39
N ALA A 155 9.22 -12.22 -12.61
CA ALA A 155 9.58 -13.44 -13.31
C ALA A 155 9.06 -14.69 -12.58
N GLN A 156 9.18 -14.77 -11.25
CA GLN A 156 8.62 -15.87 -10.46
C GLN A 156 7.10 -15.98 -10.62
N ILE A 157 6.36 -14.84 -10.61
CA ILE A 157 4.91 -14.81 -10.85
C ILE A 157 4.57 -15.36 -12.24
N ARG A 158 5.26 -14.87 -13.28
CA ARG A 158 5.06 -15.32 -14.67
C ARG A 158 5.32 -16.81 -14.82
N ASP A 159 6.45 -17.29 -14.28
CA ASP A 159 6.85 -18.68 -14.38
C ASP A 159 5.90 -19.61 -13.62
N PHE A 160 5.47 -19.22 -12.40
CA PHE A 160 4.48 -19.96 -11.63
C PHE A 160 3.18 -20.12 -12.43
N ALA A 161 2.64 -19.04 -12.96
CA ALA A 161 1.38 -19.07 -13.70
C ALA A 161 1.50 -19.89 -15.00
N ARG A 162 2.59 -19.70 -15.76
CA ARG A 162 2.85 -20.44 -17.01
C ARG A 162 3.01 -21.93 -16.77
N ASN A 163 3.81 -22.32 -15.76
CA ASN A 163 4.02 -23.73 -15.43
C ASN A 163 2.74 -24.41 -14.98
N ALA A 164 1.93 -23.74 -14.14
CA ALA A 164 0.62 -24.28 -13.74
C ALA A 164 -0.30 -24.52 -14.95
N LEU A 165 -0.42 -23.55 -15.86
CA LEU A 165 -1.25 -23.68 -17.05
C LEU A 165 -0.74 -24.77 -18.00
N ASN A 166 0.57 -24.90 -18.20
CA ASN A 166 1.18 -25.95 -19.04
C ASN A 166 0.89 -27.36 -18.50
N ASP A 167 0.80 -27.51 -17.17
CA ASP A 167 0.46 -28.76 -16.50
C ASP A 167 -1.07 -29.00 -16.42
N GLY A 168 -1.88 -28.16 -17.08
CA GLY A 168 -3.34 -28.24 -17.05
C GLY A 168 -3.95 -27.91 -15.69
N ALA A 169 -3.20 -27.20 -14.82
CA ALA A 169 -3.68 -26.69 -13.55
C ALA A 169 -4.20 -25.25 -13.69
N THR A 170 -4.92 -24.79 -12.68
CA THR A 170 -5.35 -23.39 -12.57
C THR A 170 -4.43 -22.66 -11.59
N PRO A 171 -3.62 -21.68 -12.03
CA PRO A 171 -2.86 -20.87 -11.10
C PRO A 171 -3.77 -19.92 -10.32
N VAL A 172 -3.69 -19.98 -8.99
CA VAL A 172 -4.40 -19.13 -8.05
C VAL A 172 -3.36 -18.29 -7.30
N LEU A 173 -3.40 -16.97 -7.50
CA LEU A 173 -2.48 -16.05 -6.85
C LEU A 173 -3.25 -15.33 -5.73
N LEU A 174 -2.90 -15.66 -4.50
CA LEU A 174 -3.50 -15.07 -3.29
C LEU A 174 -2.77 -13.78 -2.96
N CYS A 175 -3.44 -12.64 -3.05
CA CYS A 175 -2.88 -11.33 -2.74
C CYS A 175 -3.97 -10.30 -2.45
N TYR A 176 -3.60 -9.12 -1.94
CA TYR A 176 -4.53 -8.03 -1.71
C TYR A 176 -5.22 -7.56 -2.99
N ASN A 177 -6.51 -7.21 -2.90
CA ASN A 177 -7.31 -6.73 -4.03
C ASN A 177 -6.87 -5.36 -4.57
N LEU A 178 -6.31 -4.50 -3.73
CA LEU A 178 -5.86 -3.16 -4.08
C LEU A 178 -4.34 -3.07 -3.94
N GLY A 179 -3.66 -2.59 -4.96
CA GLY A 179 -2.20 -2.48 -5.04
C GLY A 179 -1.59 -3.79 -5.53
N LYS A 180 -1.49 -4.81 -4.67
CA LYS A 180 -0.82 -6.08 -4.99
C LYS A 180 -1.44 -6.84 -6.15
N ALA A 181 -2.76 -6.92 -6.22
CA ALA A 181 -3.44 -7.57 -7.34
C ALA A 181 -3.08 -6.91 -8.67
N GLN A 182 -2.98 -5.58 -8.73
CA GLN A 182 -2.65 -4.84 -9.93
C GLN A 182 -1.17 -5.00 -10.32
N GLU A 183 -0.24 -5.09 -9.35
CA GLU A 183 1.17 -5.44 -9.62
C GLU A 183 1.28 -6.85 -10.22
N VAL A 184 0.58 -7.84 -9.64
CA VAL A 184 0.52 -9.22 -10.15
C VAL A 184 -0.07 -9.27 -11.55
N MET A 185 -1.15 -8.53 -11.80
CA MET A 185 -1.75 -8.45 -13.15
C MET A 185 -0.80 -7.82 -14.15
N HIS A 186 -0.09 -6.76 -13.79
CA HIS A 186 0.90 -6.12 -14.63
C HIS A 186 2.03 -7.11 -14.97
N ALA A 187 2.56 -7.82 -13.97
CA ALA A 187 3.57 -8.85 -14.19
C ALA A 187 3.08 -9.94 -15.16
N LEU A 188 1.82 -10.38 -15.04
CA LEU A 188 1.22 -11.37 -15.94
C LEU A 188 0.91 -10.83 -17.33
N ALA A 189 0.66 -9.53 -17.48
CA ALA A 189 0.45 -8.91 -18.80
C ALA A 189 1.68 -9.09 -19.71
N ASP A 190 2.88 -9.07 -19.13
CA ASP A 190 4.14 -9.29 -19.84
C ASP A 190 4.42 -10.77 -20.15
N ALA A 191 3.59 -11.70 -19.66
CA ALA A 191 3.74 -13.13 -19.97
C ALA A 191 3.28 -13.51 -21.39
N GLY A 192 2.61 -12.59 -22.08
CA GLY A 192 2.14 -12.75 -23.44
C GLY A 192 0.62 -12.59 -23.58
N PRO A 193 0.13 -12.36 -24.80
CA PRO A 193 -1.28 -12.06 -25.05
C PRO A 193 -2.25 -13.22 -24.76
N GLU A 194 -1.73 -14.45 -24.64
CA GLU A 194 -2.51 -15.64 -24.24
C GLU A 194 -2.78 -15.72 -22.75
N MET A 195 -1.98 -15.02 -21.93
CA MET A 195 -2.20 -14.96 -20.47
C MET A 195 -3.47 -14.17 -20.16
N ALA A 196 -4.51 -14.85 -19.76
CA ALA A 196 -5.77 -14.27 -19.33
C ALA A 196 -5.95 -14.43 -17.82
N VAL A 197 -6.49 -13.40 -17.18
CA VAL A 197 -6.63 -13.33 -15.73
C VAL A 197 -8.09 -13.15 -15.34
N GLN A 198 -8.53 -13.85 -14.30
CA GLN A 198 -9.75 -13.49 -13.58
C GLN A 198 -9.39 -12.87 -12.24
N ILE A 199 -10.04 -11.78 -11.89
CA ILE A 199 -9.88 -11.10 -10.61
C ILE A 199 -11.12 -11.29 -9.75
N HIS A 200 -10.93 -11.43 -8.43
CA HIS A 200 -12.03 -11.41 -7.47
C HIS A 200 -12.96 -10.22 -7.68
N GLY A 201 -14.28 -10.43 -7.52
CA GLY A 201 -15.28 -9.41 -7.85
C GLY A 201 -15.04 -8.04 -7.20
N ALA A 202 -14.57 -8.01 -5.95
CA ALA A 202 -14.25 -6.77 -5.25
C ALA A 202 -13.03 -6.03 -5.84
N GLY A 203 -12.10 -6.73 -6.50
CA GLY A 203 -10.94 -6.12 -7.17
C GLY A 203 -11.28 -5.49 -8.53
N ALA A 204 -12.35 -5.94 -9.19
CA ALA A 204 -12.68 -5.50 -10.54
C ALA A 204 -12.94 -3.98 -10.69
N PRO A 205 -13.65 -3.29 -9.78
CA PRO A 205 -13.77 -1.83 -9.82
C PRO A 205 -12.42 -1.11 -9.70
N LEU A 206 -11.52 -1.63 -8.85
CA LEU A 206 -10.19 -1.08 -8.62
C LEU A 206 -9.32 -1.20 -9.87
N CYS A 207 -9.35 -2.34 -10.56
CA CYS A 207 -8.65 -2.54 -11.83
C CYS A 207 -9.08 -1.53 -12.90
N ARG A 208 -10.38 -1.17 -12.96
CA ARG A 208 -10.85 -0.15 -13.89
C ARG A 208 -10.26 1.23 -13.57
N VAL A 209 -10.10 1.56 -12.29
CA VAL A 209 -9.44 2.81 -11.89
C VAL A 209 -7.99 2.78 -12.35
N TYR A 210 -7.22 1.73 -12.07
CA TYR A 210 -5.83 1.62 -12.54
C TYR A 210 -5.71 1.79 -14.06
N GLN A 211 -6.59 1.15 -14.83
CA GLN A 211 -6.62 1.31 -16.29
C GLN A 211 -6.96 2.73 -16.73
N SER A 212 -7.83 3.45 -16.00
CA SER A 212 -8.16 4.84 -16.33
C SER A 212 -6.98 5.81 -16.12
N PHE A 213 -6.01 5.41 -15.28
CA PHE A 213 -4.72 6.09 -15.10
C PHE A 213 -3.60 5.54 -16.00
N GLY A 214 -3.94 4.71 -17.00
CA GLY A 214 -3.00 4.23 -18.01
C GLY A 214 -2.19 2.99 -17.62
N ILE A 215 -2.46 2.38 -16.47
CA ILE A 215 -1.74 1.17 -16.04
C ILE A 215 -2.18 -0.04 -16.87
N ASN A 216 -1.19 -0.71 -17.47
CA ASN A 216 -1.44 -1.93 -18.23
C ASN A 216 -1.64 -3.13 -17.30
N LEU A 217 -2.84 -3.69 -17.28
CA LEU A 217 -3.21 -4.87 -16.49
C LEU A 217 -3.43 -6.13 -17.36
N GLY A 218 -3.08 -6.05 -18.65
CA GLY A 218 -3.28 -7.16 -19.58
C GLY A 218 -4.76 -7.51 -19.82
N ARG A 219 -5.02 -8.75 -20.20
CA ARG A 219 -6.37 -9.27 -20.45
C ARG A 219 -6.97 -9.84 -19.19
N TRP A 220 -8.01 -9.23 -18.68
CA TRP A 220 -8.66 -9.68 -17.46
C TRP A 220 -10.20 -9.57 -17.52
N GLU A 221 -10.86 -10.33 -16.67
CA GLU A 221 -12.31 -10.27 -16.43
C GLU A 221 -12.63 -10.53 -14.94
N PRO A 222 -13.80 -10.11 -14.44
CA PRO A 222 -14.24 -10.52 -13.12
C PRO A 222 -14.41 -12.05 -13.05
N TYR A 223 -14.17 -12.63 -11.87
CA TYR A 223 -14.27 -14.05 -11.63
C TYR A 223 -15.62 -14.63 -12.09
N ARG A 224 -15.53 -15.70 -12.87
CA ARG A 224 -16.66 -16.56 -13.29
C ARG A 224 -16.17 -18.01 -13.35
N LYS A 225 -16.72 -18.87 -12.48
CA LYS A 225 -16.31 -20.27 -12.39
C LYS A 225 -16.34 -20.99 -13.74
N SER A 226 -17.35 -20.75 -14.56
CA SER A 226 -17.55 -21.43 -15.86
C SER A 226 -16.50 -21.07 -16.92
N SER A 227 -15.86 -19.92 -16.82
CA SER A 227 -14.85 -19.43 -17.78
C SER A 227 -13.44 -19.36 -17.20
N LEU A 228 -13.20 -19.91 -16.00
CA LEU A 228 -11.90 -19.94 -15.34
C LEU A 228 -10.88 -20.90 -16.00
N PRO A 229 -11.26 -22.10 -16.50
CA PRO A 229 -10.27 -23.00 -17.10
C PRO A 229 -9.38 -22.33 -18.15
N GLY A 230 -8.05 -22.54 -18.02
CA GLY A 230 -7.04 -21.93 -18.89
C GLY A 230 -6.69 -20.48 -18.56
N LYS A 231 -7.11 -19.97 -17.39
CA LYS A 231 -6.80 -18.61 -16.92
C LYS A 231 -6.17 -18.65 -15.52
N ALA A 232 -5.48 -17.58 -15.15
CA ALA A 232 -5.05 -17.35 -13.78
C ALA A 232 -6.18 -16.70 -12.97
N LEU A 233 -6.28 -17.06 -11.69
CA LEU A 233 -7.19 -16.41 -10.73
C LEU A 233 -6.37 -15.59 -9.74
N ILE A 234 -6.74 -14.31 -9.57
CA ILE A 234 -6.21 -13.44 -8.52
C ILE A 234 -7.31 -13.15 -7.51
N THR A 235 -7.04 -13.41 -6.24
CA THR A 235 -8.06 -13.34 -5.18
C THR A 235 -7.40 -13.08 -3.81
N PRO A 236 -8.10 -12.48 -2.82
CA PRO A 236 -7.57 -12.31 -1.47
C PRO A 236 -7.21 -13.62 -0.78
N ALA A 237 -6.20 -13.58 0.10
CA ALA A 237 -5.81 -14.73 0.91
C ALA A 237 -6.98 -15.28 1.77
N SER A 238 -7.86 -14.41 2.24
CA SER A 238 -9.07 -14.78 2.98
C SER A 238 -10.05 -15.69 2.20
N THR A 239 -9.87 -15.84 0.88
CA THR A 239 -10.69 -16.76 0.06
C THR A 239 -10.12 -18.16 -0.04
N ALA A 240 -8.89 -18.41 0.44
CA ALA A 240 -8.21 -19.69 0.29
C ALA A 240 -9.05 -20.89 0.77
N ASP A 241 -9.72 -20.74 1.90
CA ASP A 241 -10.57 -21.79 2.51
C ASP A 241 -12.03 -21.72 2.08
N THR A 242 -12.37 -20.82 1.16
CA THR A 242 -13.75 -20.71 0.67
C THR A 242 -14.05 -21.68 -0.47
N ALA A 243 -15.33 -21.96 -0.70
CA ALA A 243 -15.79 -22.76 -1.83
C ALA A 243 -15.37 -22.20 -3.20
N MET A 244 -15.02 -20.92 -3.26
CA MET A 244 -14.50 -20.28 -4.48
C MET A 244 -13.17 -20.92 -4.90
N VAL A 245 -12.23 -21.06 -4.00
CA VAL A 245 -10.90 -21.63 -4.27
C VAL A 245 -10.91 -23.16 -4.13
N GLN A 246 -11.51 -23.69 -3.07
CA GLN A 246 -11.54 -25.14 -2.78
C GLN A 246 -12.21 -25.99 -3.87
N ASN A 247 -13.17 -25.41 -4.62
CA ASN A 247 -13.83 -26.10 -5.72
C ASN A 247 -13.12 -25.93 -7.08
N ILE A 248 -11.93 -25.31 -7.13
CA ILE A 248 -11.13 -25.25 -8.35
C ILE A 248 -10.43 -26.60 -8.51
N ARG A 249 -10.79 -27.31 -9.57
CA ARG A 249 -10.14 -28.58 -9.86
C ARG A 249 -8.68 -28.33 -10.28
N ASN A 250 -7.74 -29.05 -9.66
CA ASN A 250 -6.31 -28.93 -9.93
C ASN A 250 -5.80 -27.48 -9.78
N ALA A 251 -6.11 -26.83 -8.63
CA ALA A 251 -5.56 -25.52 -8.30
C ALA A 251 -4.08 -25.66 -7.94
N ARG A 252 -3.26 -24.70 -8.40
CA ARG A 252 -1.93 -24.43 -7.85
C ARG A 252 -1.96 -23.05 -7.22
N ILE A 253 -1.54 -22.95 -5.97
CA ILE A 253 -1.72 -21.76 -5.14
C ILE A 253 -0.36 -21.10 -4.90
N ALA A 254 -0.22 -19.82 -5.26
CA ALA A 254 0.89 -18.97 -4.82
C ALA A 254 0.36 -17.90 -3.86
N TYR A 255 1.07 -17.68 -2.77
CA TYR A 255 0.84 -16.53 -1.89
C TYR A 255 1.81 -15.42 -2.26
N VAL A 256 1.28 -14.24 -2.63
CA VAL A 256 2.05 -13.08 -3.12
C VAL A 256 1.84 -11.92 -2.15
N SER A 257 2.82 -11.70 -1.28
CA SER A 257 2.77 -10.68 -0.21
C SER A 257 4.16 -10.53 0.39
N GLY A 258 4.47 -9.40 1.03
CA GLY A 258 5.68 -9.26 1.88
C GLY A 258 5.73 -10.33 2.96
N TRP A 259 4.59 -10.73 3.52
CA TRP A 259 4.48 -11.82 4.51
C TRP A 259 4.81 -13.20 3.97
N ALA A 260 4.93 -13.37 2.65
CA ALA A 260 5.41 -14.59 2.02
C ALA A 260 6.90 -14.90 2.32
N SER A 261 7.62 -13.97 2.95
CA SER A 261 8.95 -14.22 3.52
C SER A 261 8.94 -15.21 4.69
N LEU A 262 7.76 -15.47 5.29
CA LEU A 262 7.58 -16.40 6.42
C LEU A 262 7.12 -17.76 5.90
N GLU A 263 7.99 -18.78 5.99
CA GLU A 263 7.69 -20.15 5.50
C GLU A 263 6.41 -20.76 6.14
N ALA A 264 6.07 -20.39 7.38
CA ALA A 264 4.86 -20.83 8.04
C ALA A 264 3.57 -20.50 7.25
N ARG A 265 3.58 -19.44 6.44
CA ARG A 265 2.44 -19.04 5.59
C ARG A 265 2.10 -20.09 4.51
N ALA A 266 3.10 -20.84 4.02
CA ALA A 266 2.86 -21.92 3.04
C ALA A 266 1.89 -22.96 3.61
N SER A 267 2.13 -23.43 4.83
CA SER A 267 1.28 -24.42 5.48
C SER A 267 -0.10 -23.87 5.87
N GLN A 268 -0.18 -22.60 6.31
CA GLN A 268 -1.45 -21.97 6.69
C GLN A 268 -2.38 -21.77 5.50
N LEU A 269 -1.84 -21.45 4.33
CA LEU A 269 -2.61 -21.16 3.11
C LEU A 269 -2.64 -22.33 2.12
N LEU A 270 -2.04 -23.48 2.46
CA LEU A 270 -1.84 -24.61 1.56
C LEU A 270 -1.22 -24.16 0.22
N ALA A 271 -0.29 -23.20 0.28
CA ALA A 271 0.32 -22.60 -0.89
C ALA A 271 1.49 -23.47 -1.43
N ASP A 272 1.50 -23.69 -2.74
CA ASP A 272 2.58 -24.39 -3.45
C ASP A 272 3.80 -23.48 -3.66
N ALA A 273 3.62 -22.17 -3.61
CA ALA A 273 4.70 -21.19 -3.73
C ALA A 273 4.46 -19.97 -2.85
N LEU A 274 5.58 -19.41 -2.34
CA LEU A 274 5.63 -18.15 -1.62
C LEU A 274 6.43 -17.15 -2.43
N ILE A 275 5.83 -16.01 -2.77
CA ILE A 275 6.48 -14.95 -3.55
C ILE A 275 6.46 -13.66 -2.72
N PRO A 276 7.61 -13.23 -2.16
CA PRO A 276 7.67 -12.11 -1.21
C PRO A 276 7.67 -10.74 -1.93
N LEU A 277 6.63 -10.48 -2.70
CA LEU A 277 6.40 -9.19 -3.33
C LEU A 277 5.71 -8.24 -2.34
N SER A 278 6.41 -7.19 -1.93
CA SER A 278 5.91 -6.17 -1.01
C SER A 278 5.75 -4.82 -1.69
N ASP A 279 4.77 -4.05 -1.28
CA ASP A 279 4.54 -2.64 -1.60
C ASP A 279 4.88 -1.71 -0.42
N HIS A 280 5.53 -2.26 0.62
CA HIS A 280 6.08 -1.53 1.76
C HIS A 280 7.60 -1.54 1.74
N LEU A 281 8.19 -0.60 2.50
CA LEU A 281 9.63 -0.58 2.76
C LEU A 281 10.10 -1.88 3.40
N ASP A 282 11.29 -2.37 3.01
CA ASP A 282 12.03 -3.29 3.84
C ASP A 282 12.83 -2.55 4.93
N PHE A 283 13.49 -3.31 5.79
CA PHE A 283 14.27 -2.74 6.88
C PHE A 283 15.39 -1.78 6.39
N PHE A 284 16.07 -2.13 5.31
CA PHE A 284 17.18 -1.34 4.79
C PHE A 284 16.70 -0.08 4.06
N GLU A 285 15.57 -0.18 3.37
CA GLU A 285 14.89 0.93 2.72
C GLU A 285 14.35 1.93 3.75
N LEU A 286 13.83 1.44 4.90
CA LEU A 286 13.43 2.28 6.04
C LEU A 286 14.59 3.13 6.55
N LEU A 287 15.75 2.51 6.85
CA LEU A 287 16.93 3.23 7.32
C LEU A 287 17.46 4.21 6.27
N ASP A 288 17.50 3.80 5.00
CA ASP A 288 17.95 4.66 3.90
C ASP A 288 17.02 5.86 3.69
N THR A 289 15.72 5.68 3.84
CA THR A 289 14.74 6.77 3.78
C THR A 289 14.95 7.77 4.92
N CYS A 290 15.17 7.31 6.14
CA CYS A 290 15.48 8.18 7.27
C CYS A 290 16.79 8.96 7.04
N ARG A 291 17.83 8.31 6.50
CA ARG A 291 19.12 8.99 6.18
C ARG A 291 18.93 10.07 5.11
N LYS A 292 18.19 9.78 4.05
CA LYS A 292 17.94 10.73 2.96
C LYS A 292 17.07 11.91 3.39
N CYS A 293 16.03 11.63 4.18
CA CYS A 293 15.15 12.67 4.73
C CYS A 293 15.87 13.52 5.79
N ASN A 294 16.76 12.91 6.58
CA ASN A 294 17.54 13.54 7.66
C ASN A 294 16.69 14.41 8.61
N PRO A 295 15.61 13.86 9.20
CA PRO A 295 14.69 14.64 10.03
C PRO A 295 15.28 14.94 11.41
N GLY A 296 14.71 15.95 12.08
CA GLY A 296 15.04 16.24 13.49
C GLY A 296 14.54 15.15 14.46
N HIS A 297 13.41 14.49 14.16
CA HIS A 297 12.87 13.37 14.93
C HIS A 297 12.11 12.39 14.04
N VAL A 298 12.26 11.08 14.29
CA VAL A 298 11.57 9.99 13.58
C VAL A 298 10.50 9.37 14.48
N TYR A 299 9.27 9.32 14.00
CA TYR A 299 8.18 8.55 14.61
C TYR A 299 7.90 7.31 13.78
N LEU A 300 8.07 6.11 14.37
CA LEU A 300 7.69 4.87 13.71
C LEU A 300 6.20 4.57 13.93
N THR A 301 5.52 4.16 12.86
CA THR A 301 4.13 3.73 12.88
C THR A 301 3.98 2.38 12.18
N HIS A 302 2.85 1.68 12.35
CA HIS A 302 2.56 0.39 11.71
C HIS A 302 3.66 -0.66 11.91
N SER A 303 4.29 -0.71 13.08
CA SER A 303 5.35 -1.67 13.37
C SER A 303 4.88 -2.72 14.38
N PRO A 304 4.95 -4.03 14.04
CA PRO A 304 4.66 -5.09 15.01
C PRO A 304 5.75 -5.22 16.08
N ASN A 305 6.95 -4.69 15.83
CA ASN A 305 8.13 -4.78 16.71
C ASN A 305 8.99 -3.51 16.55
N PRO A 306 8.55 -2.35 17.06
CA PRO A 306 9.25 -1.08 16.85
C PRO A 306 10.63 -1.02 17.48
N ASP A 307 10.85 -1.72 18.61
CA ASP A 307 12.09 -1.64 19.39
C ASP A 307 13.35 -1.96 18.57
N VAL A 308 13.24 -2.90 17.63
CA VAL A 308 14.38 -3.27 16.78
C VAL A 308 14.74 -2.13 15.83
N ALA A 309 13.76 -1.60 15.10
CA ALA A 309 14.00 -0.49 14.18
C ALA A 309 14.45 0.78 14.92
N LEU A 310 13.86 1.09 16.07
CA LEU A 310 14.27 2.20 16.93
C LEU A 310 15.73 2.05 17.36
N HIS A 311 16.13 0.86 17.82
CA HIS A 311 17.52 0.61 18.22
C HIS A 311 18.53 0.92 17.10
N PHE A 312 18.24 0.51 15.85
CA PHE A 312 19.14 0.79 14.73
C PHE A 312 19.14 2.28 14.34
N LEU A 313 17.99 2.96 14.39
CA LEU A 313 17.91 4.40 14.16
C LEU A 313 18.68 5.19 15.21
N GLU A 314 18.59 4.81 16.49
CA GLU A 314 19.37 5.42 17.58
C GLU A 314 20.88 5.21 17.39
N GLN A 315 21.31 4.02 16.94
CA GLN A 315 22.72 3.76 16.62
C GLN A 315 23.24 4.66 15.49
N GLU A 316 22.38 5.06 14.57
CA GLU A 316 22.71 6.01 13.52
C GLU A 316 22.61 7.49 13.95
N GLY A 317 22.23 7.73 15.20
CA GLY A 317 22.19 9.06 15.81
C GLY A 317 20.84 9.78 15.65
N PHE A 318 19.80 9.11 15.18
CA PHE A 318 18.46 9.71 15.10
C PHE A 318 17.81 9.79 16.47
N SER A 319 17.13 10.91 16.74
CA SER A 319 16.10 10.96 17.78
C SER A 319 14.86 10.26 17.25
N CYS A 320 14.37 9.22 17.93
CA CYS A 320 13.25 8.44 17.44
C CYS A 320 12.35 7.90 18.57
N SER A 321 11.10 7.61 18.21
CA SER A 321 10.10 7.00 19.09
C SER A 321 9.05 6.23 18.27
N SER A 322 8.29 5.34 18.91
CA SER A 322 7.15 4.67 18.25
C SER A 322 5.84 5.37 18.56
N LEU A 323 4.91 5.31 17.61
CA LEU A 323 3.52 5.67 17.80
C LEU A 323 2.71 4.38 17.91
N ASP A 324 2.05 4.18 19.05
CA ASP A 324 1.20 3.00 19.28
C ASP A 324 -0.03 3.06 18.38
N LEU A 325 0.04 2.35 17.25
CA LEU A 325 -1.12 2.02 16.41
C LEU A 325 -1.33 0.51 16.45
N GLU A 326 -2.57 0.10 16.67
CA GLU A 326 -2.93 -1.31 16.51
C GLU A 326 -2.81 -1.68 15.03
N MET A 327 -1.99 -2.68 14.71
CA MET A 327 -1.94 -3.27 13.36
C MET A 327 -3.25 -4.02 13.12
N ILE A 328 -3.96 -3.69 12.05
CA ILE A 328 -5.02 -4.54 11.52
C ILE A 328 -4.39 -5.36 10.39
N ASP A 329 -4.46 -6.69 10.53
CA ASP A 329 -4.16 -7.60 9.43
C ASP A 329 -5.34 -7.48 8.43
N ASP A 330 -5.12 -6.80 7.33
CA ASP A 330 -6.09 -6.63 6.23
C ASP A 330 -6.23 -7.94 5.42
N GLY A 331 -6.45 -9.07 6.10
CA GLY A 331 -6.51 -10.42 5.59
C GLY A 331 -7.32 -10.71 4.33
#